data_578e0187df1285376d50da61b986c1e4
#
_entry.id   578e0187df1285376d50da61b986c1e4
#
_cell.length_a   1.000
_cell.length_b   1.000
_cell.length_c   1.000
_cell.angle_alpha   90.00
_cell.angle_beta   90.00
_cell.angle_gamma   90.00
#
_symmetry.space_group_name_H-M   'P 1'
#
loop_
_entity.id
_entity.type
_entity.pdbx_description
1 polymer ?
#
loop_
_entity_poly.entity_id
_entity_poly.type
_entity_poly.pdbx_seq_one_letter_code
_entity_poly.pdbx_strand_id
1 'polypeptide(L)'
;ADDASRVTRDLGQAWEIDQISVKLYACCRMFHAFVDAIRECRSDSGVRTEEIESAEIIGPQLLLEGRMQYRPRSVMSAQYSLPYAVAATLLLDPQDPRSYSEQTMIRADVLAVMDKVTATVDPELDRLLPAKYPGGVRFKMKDGRSVARTLFDSVGTPERPLDRNGIAGKFRTLTTGNADTGLQEKII
;
A
#
# COMPACT_ATOMS: atom_id res chain seq x y z
N ALA A 1 26.95 -3.81 26.54
CA ALA A 1 27.04 -2.38 26.81
C ALA A 1 26.78 -1.66 25.50
N ASP A 2 25.74 -0.83 25.47
CA ASP A 2 25.42 -0.04 24.29
C ASP A 2 26.56 0.96 24.03
N ASP A 3 27.03 0.97 22.80
CA ASP A 3 28.12 1.84 22.39
C ASP A 3 27.60 3.29 22.24
N ALA A 4 27.87 4.12 23.24
CA ALA A 4 27.44 5.52 23.26
C ALA A 4 28.00 6.34 22.06
N SER A 5 29.09 5.87 21.41
CA SER A 5 29.63 6.52 20.22
C SER A 5 28.67 6.48 19.03
N ARG A 6 27.71 5.55 19.01
CA ARG A 6 26.67 5.46 17.98
C ARG A 6 25.73 6.66 17.98
N VAL A 7 25.56 7.32 19.13
CA VAL A 7 24.68 8.49 19.28
C VAL A 7 25.23 9.72 18.53
N THR A 8 26.54 9.84 18.47
CA THR A 8 27.25 10.97 17.85
C THR A 8 27.86 10.62 16.49
N ARG A 9 27.74 9.35 16.06
CA ARG A 9 28.23 8.92 14.75
C ARG A 9 27.56 9.73 13.66
N ASP A 10 28.34 10.21 12.71
CA ASP A 10 27.92 10.94 11.53
C ASP A 10 27.13 12.24 11.82
N LEU A 11 27.22 12.76 13.07
CA LEU A 11 26.59 14.01 13.45
C LEU A 11 27.12 15.17 12.59
N GLY A 12 26.20 15.90 11.91
CA GLY A 12 26.52 16.96 10.97
C GLY A 12 26.97 16.48 9.58
N GLN A 13 27.00 15.17 9.31
CA GLN A 13 27.38 14.56 8.03
C GLN A 13 26.22 13.79 7.39
N ALA A 14 25.41 13.08 8.19
CA ALA A 14 24.22 12.37 7.75
C ALA A 14 22.97 12.94 8.42
N TRP A 15 21.91 13.07 7.65
CA TRP A 15 20.62 13.61 8.09
C TRP A 15 19.52 12.58 7.87
N GLU A 16 18.91 12.12 8.96
CA GLU A 16 17.81 11.13 8.90
C GLU A 16 16.61 11.61 8.07
N ILE A 17 16.44 12.93 7.95
CA ILE A 17 15.37 13.52 7.12
C ILE A 17 15.51 13.13 5.65
N ASP A 18 16.72 12.85 5.16
CA ASP A 18 16.96 12.40 3.78
C ASP A 18 16.46 10.97 3.54
N GLN A 19 16.23 10.22 4.61
CA GLN A 19 15.79 8.82 4.58
C GLN A 19 14.30 8.65 4.93
N ILE A 20 13.56 9.74 5.12
CA ILE A 20 12.13 9.65 5.44
C ILE A 20 11.30 9.13 4.27
N SER A 21 10.22 8.45 4.59
CA SER A 21 9.23 7.99 3.62
C SER A 21 7.90 8.71 3.80
N VAL A 22 7.30 9.13 2.71
CA VAL A 22 5.94 9.68 2.71
C VAL A 22 4.94 8.52 2.69
N LYS A 23 4.04 8.48 3.67
CA LYS A 23 2.95 7.49 3.70
C LYS A 23 1.84 7.90 2.73
N LEU A 24 1.85 7.33 1.52
CA LEU A 24 0.91 7.70 0.46
C LEU A 24 -0.49 7.12 0.69
N TYR A 25 -0.59 5.85 1.09
CA TYR A 25 -1.86 5.13 1.24
C TYR A 25 -2.37 5.12 2.67
N ALA A 26 -3.68 5.03 2.85
CA ALA A 26 -4.35 5.04 4.16
C ALA A 26 -4.36 3.68 4.88
N CYS A 27 -3.49 2.74 4.49
CA CYS A 27 -3.30 1.43 5.12
C CYS A 27 -1.95 1.32 5.82
N CYS A 28 -1.64 0.17 6.41
CA CYS A 28 -0.33 -0.13 7.01
C CYS A 28 0.80 0.17 6.02
N ARG A 29 1.87 0.86 6.50
CA ARG A 29 3.02 1.23 5.65
C ARG A 29 3.65 0.03 4.95
N MET A 30 3.69 -1.12 5.63
CA MET A 30 4.23 -2.37 5.10
C MET A 30 3.46 -2.91 3.89
N PHE A 31 2.24 -2.41 3.63
CA PHE A 31 1.41 -2.85 2.50
C PHE A 31 1.62 -2.02 1.23
N HIS A 32 2.37 -0.94 1.30
CA HIS A 32 2.45 0.02 0.21
C HIS A 32 3.01 -0.59 -1.08
N ALA A 33 4.02 -1.48 -0.99
CA ALA A 33 4.55 -2.15 -2.17
C ALA A 33 3.51 -3.07 -2.85
N PHE A 34 2.64 -3.75 -2.07
CA PHE A 34 1.54 -4.54 -2.63
C PHE A 34 0.53 -3.65 -3.34
N VAL A 35 0.16 -2.51 -2.73
CA VAL A 35 -0.76 -1.53 -3.33
C VAL A 35 -0.20 -0.99 -4.65
N ASP A 36 1.08 -0.61 -4.68
CA ASP A 36 1.75 -0.14 -5.89
C ASP A 36 1.80 -1.23 -6.96
N ALA A 37 2.12 -2.48 -6.60
CA ALA A 37 2.13 -3.61 -7.53
C ALA A 37 0.76 -3.84 -8.19
N ILE A 38 -0.33 -3.73 -7.41
CA ILE A 38 -1.70 -3.81 -7.93
C ILE A 38 -1.99 -2.66 -8.89
N ARG A 39 -1.61 -1.43 -8.52
CA ARG A 39 -1.81 -0.24 -9.36
C ARG A 39 -1.06 -0.34 -10.67
N GLU A 40 0.19 -0.81 -10.66
CA GLU A 40 0.99 -1.04 -11.87
C GLU A 40 0.39 -2.16 -12.75
N CYS A 41 -0.12 -3.25 -12.17
CA CYS A 41 -0.85 -4.26 -12.96
C CYS A 41 -2.06 -3.67 -13.67
N ARG A 42 -2.79 -2.74 -13.03
CA ARG A 42 -3.93 -2.06 -13.65
C ARG A 42 -3.52 -1.10 -14.75
N SER A 43 -2.50 -0.25 -14.52
CA SER A 43 -2.04 0.75 -15.49
C SER A 43 -1.35 0.13 -16.69
N ASP A 44 -0.43 -0.82 -16.47
CA ASP A 44 0.47 -1.33 -17.49
C ASP A 44 -0.11 -2.52 -18.26
N SER A 45 -0.93 -3.33 -17.59
CA SER A 45 -1.49 -4.59 -18.16
C SER A 45 -3.01 -4.55 -18.31
N GLY A 46 -3.66 -3.42 -18.02
CA GLY A 46 -5.10 -3.24 -18.20
C GLY A 46 -5.96 -4.16 -17.33
N VAL A 47 -5.47 -4.58 -16.15
CA VAL A 47 -6.24 -5.47 -15.26
C VAL A 47 -7.50 -4.74 -14.77
N ARG A 48 -8.66 -5.33 -15.04
CA ARG A 48 -9.98 -4.87 -14.61
C ARG A 48 -10.50 -5.78 -13.51
N THR A 49 -11.09 -5.18 -12.47
CA THR A 49 -11.52 -5.90 -11.25
C THR A 49 -12.51 -7.03 -11.55
N GLU A 50 -13.44 -6.80 -12.46
CA GLU A 50 -14.47 -7.77 -12.85
C GLU A 50 -13.92 -8.99 -13.60
N GLU A 51 -12.72 -8.88 -14.18
CA GLU A 51 -12.04 -9.95 -14.91
C GLU A 51 -11.16 -10.83 -14.01
N ILE A 52 -10.95 -10.43 -12.75
CA ILE A 52 -10.12 -11.16 -11.78
C ILE A 52 -10.88 -12.40 -11.27
N GLU A 53 -10.29 -13.58 -11.48
CA GLU A 53 -10.72 -14.84 -10.86
C GLU A 53 -10.19 -14.94 -9.42
N SER A 54 -8.86 -14.75 -9.22
CA SER A 54 -8.20 -14.73 -7.91
C SER A 54 -7.02 -13.77 -7.89
N ALA A 55 -6.66 -13.32 -6.67
CA ALA A 55 -5.51 -12.47 -6.39
C ALA A 55 -4.63 -13.13 -5.32
N GLU A 56 -3.39 -13.43 -5.67
CA GLU A 56 -2.38 -13.97 -4.76
C GLU A 56 -1.42 -12.85 -4.37
N ILE A 57 -1.31 -12.59 -3.08
CA ILE A 57 -0.32 -11.67 -2.51
C ILE A 57 0.94 -12.46 -2.20
N ILE A 58 2.10 -11.97 -2.65
CA ILE A 58 3.40 -12.63 -2.51
C ILE A 58 4.33 -11.70 -1.73
N GLY A 59 4.86 -12.15 -0.60
CA GLY A 59 5.70 -11.28 0.23
C GLY A 59 6.41 -11.98 1.36
N PRO A 60 7.16 -11.22 2.18
CA PRO A 60 7.81 -11.71 3.37
C PRO A 60 6.81 -12.27 4.38
N GLN A 61 7.22 -13.30 5.13
CA GLN A 61 6.38 -13.92 6.18
C GLN A 61 5.88 -12.87 7.18
N LEU A 62 6.78 -12.01 7.67
CA LEU A 62 6.43 -10.96 8.64
C LEU A 62 5.30 -10.03 8.15
N LEU A 63 5.25 -9.76 6.84
CA LEU A 63 4.24 -8.85 6.26
C LEU A 63 2.89 -9.53 6.03
N LEU A 64 2.87 -10.86 5.94
CA LEU A 64 1.67 -11.66 5.69
C LEU A 64 1.07 -12.19 6.99
N GLU A 65 1.90 -12.51 7.98
CA GLU A 65 1.49 -13.11 9.24
C GLU A 65 0.53 -12.21 10.01
N GLY A 66 -0.65 -12.75 10.37
CA GLY A 66 -1.70 -12.03 11.09
C GLY A 66 -2.38 -10.90 10.30
N ARG A 67 -2.08 -10.75 8.99
CA ARG A 67 -2.61 -9.67 8.13
C ARG A 67 -3.73 -10.13 7.18
N MET A 68 -4.02 -11.41 7.11
CA MET A 68 -5.06 -11.98 6.23
C MET A 68 -6.44 -11.97 6.90
N GLN A 69 -6.92 -10.79 7.30
CA GLN A 69 -8.23 -10.62 7.93
C GLN A 69 -9.30 -10.33 6.87
N TYR A 70 -10.17 -11.31 6.60
CA TYR A 70 -11.21 -11.18 5.57
C TYR A 70 -12.49 -10.44 6.03
N ARG A 71 -12.62 -10.19 7.33
CA ARG A 71 -13.78 -9.51 7.92
C ARG A 71 -13.31 -8.57 9.03
N PRO A 72 -12.66 -7.45 8.67
CA PRO A 72 -12.25 -6.46 9.66
C PRO A 72 -13.47 -5.85 10.35
N ARG A 73 -13.34 -5.56 11.65
CA ARG A 73 -14.45 -5.07 12.49
C ARG A 73 -14.28 -3.62 12.93
N SER A 74 -13.23 -2.96 12.49
CA SER A 74 -12.96 -1.56 12.78
C SER A 74 -12.12 -0.95 11.66
N VAL A 75 -12.10 0.37 11.57
CA VAL A 75 -11.26 1.11 10.62
C VAL A 75 -9.79 0.69 10.75
N MET A 76 -9.28 0.60 11.98
CA MET A 76 -7.91 0.17 12.21
C MET A 76 -7.67 -1.26 11.71
N SER A 77 -8.56 -2.21 11.99
CA SER A 77 -8.39 -3.60 11.51
C SER A 77 -8.46 -3.68 9.98
N ALA A 78 -9.24 -2.83 9.32
CA ALA A 78 -9.25 -2.73 7.86
C ALA A 78 -7.93 -2.19 7.32
N GLN A 79 -7.36 -1.16 7.94
CA GLN A 79 -6.06 -0.60 7.57
C GLN A 79 -4.90 -1.60 7.74
N TYR A 80 -5.08 -2.63 8.57
CA TYR A 80 -4.12 -3.71 8.82
C TYR A 80 -4.53 -5.05 8.16
N SER A 81 -5.52 -5.04 7.27
CA SER A 81 -5.95 -6.21 6.50
C SER A 81 -5.41 -6.13 5.07
N LEU A 82 -4.59 -7.10 4.66
CA LEU A 82 -4.13 -7.23 3.27
C LEU A 82 -5.28 -7.49 2.29
N PRO A 83 -6.23 -8.41 2.54
CA PRO A 83 -7.38 -8.59 1.67
C PRO A 83 -8.19 -7.30 1.48
N TYR A 84 -8.34 -6.50 2.55
CA TYR A 84 -9.01 -5.21 2.45
C TYR A 84 -8.21 -4.20 1.63
N ALA A 85 -6.88 -4.11 1.83
CA ALA A 85 -6.02 -3.23 1.06
C ALA A 85 -6.06 -3.56 -0.45
N VAL A 86 -6.11 -4.86 -0.81
CA VAL A 86 -6.33 -5.30 -2.19
C VAL A 86 -7.67 -4.81 -2.72
N ALA A 87 -8.75 -5.03 -1.99
CA ALA A 87 -10.10 -4.63 -2.39
C ALA A 87 -10.22 -3.10 -2.51
N ALA A 88 -9.67 -2.34 -1.55
CA ALA A 88 -9.64 -0.88 -1.59
C ALA A 88 -8.86 -0.36 -2.82
N THR A 89 -7.76 -1.02 -3.18
CA THR A 89 -6.97 -0.63 -4.36
C THR A 89 -7.69 -0.94 -5.69
N LEU A 90 -8.47 -2.01 -5.72
CA LEU A 90 -9.20 -2.43 -6.93
C LEU A 90 -10.51 -1.68 -7.14
N LEU A 91 -11.22 -1.28 -6.07
CA LEU A 91 -12.59 -0.75 -6.12
C LEU A 91 -12.73 0.69 -5.65
N LEU A 92 -11.77 1.20 -4.89
CA LEU A 92 -11.81 2.50 -4.23
C LEU A 92 -10.53 3.29 -4.53
N ASP A 93 -10.29 4.38 -3.80
CA ASP A 93 -9.00 5.06 -3.79
C ASP A 93 -8.21 4.72 -2.52
N PRO A 94 -7.10 3.96 -2.59
CA PRO A 94 -6.32 3.59 -1.41
C PRO A 94 -5.62 4.78 -0.73
N GLN A 95 -5.53 5.94 -1.39
CA GLN A 95 -4.98 7.17 -0.81
C GLN A 95 -5.98 7.88 0.09
N ASP A 96 -7.28 7.70 -0.18
CA ASP A 96 -8.35 8.35 0.56
C ASP A 96 -8.65 7.58 1.86
N PRO A 97 -8.51 8.21 3.05
CA PRO A 97 -8.88 7.57 4.31
C PRO A 97 -10.34 7.12 4.38
N ARG A 98 -11.25 7.77 3.62
CA ARG A 98 -12.68 7.42 3.57
C ARG A 98 -12.91 6.04 2.93
N SER A 99 -11.94 5.55 2.16
CA SER A 99 -11.94 4.17 1.64
C SER A 99 -11.81 3.10 2.74
N TYR A 100 -11.49 3.52 3.98
CA TYR A 100 -11.34 2.65 5.16
C TYR A 100 -12.40 2.99 6.21
N SER A 101 -13.64 3.25 5.80
CA SER A 101 -14.78 3.56 6.68
C SER A 101 -15.59 2.31 7.01
N GLU A 102 -16.44 2.41 8.05
CA GLU A 102 -17.37 1.32 8.41
C GLU A 102 -18.33 0.99 7.26
N GLN A 103 -18.78 2.01 6.50
CA GLN A 103 -19.65 1.81 5.34
C GLN A 103 -18.98 1.04 4.22
N THR A 104 -17.68 1.31 3.94
CA THR A 104 -16.95 0.62 2.88
C THR A 104 -16.60 -0.81 3.25
N MET A 105 -16.35 -1.09 4.54
CA MET A 105 -16.00 -2.43 5.04
C MET A 105 -17.11 -3.47 4.83
N ILE A 106 -18.37 -3.05 4.82
CA ILE A 106 -19.53 -3.96 4.70
C ILE A 106 -20.09 -4.03 3.26
N ARG A 107 -19.47 -3.35 2.31
CA ARG A 107 -19.91 -3.38 0.91
C ARG A 107 -19.72 -4.78 0.32
N ALA A 108 -20.77 -5.29 -0.33
CA ALA A 108 -20.78 -6.64 -0.89
C ALA A 108 -19.69 -6.85 -1.95
N ASP A 109 -19.42 -5.84 -2.79
CA ASP A 109 -18.36 -5.89 -3.80
C ASP A 109 -16.95 -5.93 -3.19
N VAL A 110 -16.72 -5.16 -2.11
CA VAL A 110 -15.46 -5.18 -1.35
C VAL A 110 -15.23 -6.55 -0.73
N LEU A 111 -16.24 -7.11 -0.06
CA LEU A 111 -16.19 -8.43 0.54
C LEU A 111 -15.94 -9.53 -0.50
N ALA A 112 -16.60 -9.44 -1.65
CA ALA A 112 -16.43 -10.39 -2.75
C ALA A 112 -15.01 -10.37 -3.35
N VAL A 113 -14.35 -9.22 -3.39
CA VAL A 113 -12.93 -9.12 -3.79
C VAL A 113 -12.03 -9.69 -2.71
N MET A 114 -12.27 -9.37 -1.44
CA MET A 114 -11.49 -9.91 -0.32
C MET A 114 -11.48 -11.43 -0.30
N ASP A 115 -12.61 -12.08 -0.58
CA ASP A 115 -12.74 -13.55 -0.60
C ASP A 115 -11.92 -14.23 -1.71
N LYS A 116 -11.46 -13.48 -2.71
CA LYS A 116 -10.58 -13.98 -3.78
C LYS A 116 -9.09 -13.85 -3.48
N VAL A 117 -8.73 -13.22 -2.35
CA VAL A 117 -7.33 -12.95 -2.00
C VAL A 117 -6.73 -14.12 -1.24
N THR A 118 -5.59 -14.59 -1.70
CA THR A 118 -4.74 -15.56 -1.00
C THR A 118 -3.35 -14.95 -0.76
N ALA A 119 -2.53 -15.60 0.04
CA ALA A 119 -1.16 -15.14 0.29
C ALA A 119 -0.16 -16.29 0.23
N THR A 120 1.01 -16.03 -0.33
CA THR A 120 2.14 -16.95 -0.40
C THR A 120 3.40 -16.26 0.12
N VAL A 121 4.11 -16.92 1.04
CA VAL A 121 5.39 -16.44 1.53
C VAL A 121 6.46 -16.68 0.47
N ASP A 122 7.26 -15.66 0.19
CA ASP A 122 8.47 -15.76 -0.62
C ASP A 122 9.71 -15.55 0.27
N PRO A 123 10.48 -16.63 0.56
CA PRO A 123 11.66 -16.54 1.44
C PRO A 123 12.79 -15.62 0.89
N GLU A 124 12.84 -15.40 -0.40
CA GLU A 124 13.84 -14.47 -0.97
C GLU A 124 13.51 -13.02 -0.59
N LEU A 125 12.20 -12.71 -0.48
CA LEU A 125 11.76 -11.39 -0.04
C LEU A 125 11.98 -11.16 1.47
N ASP A 126 11.98 -12.23 2.29
CA ASP A 126 12.31 -12.13 3.73
C ASP A 126 13.71 -11.57 3.97
N ARG A 127 14.67 -11.91 3.10
CA ARG A 127 16.07 -11.46 3.22
C ARG A 127 16.24 -9.95 3.04
N LEU A 128 15.27 -9.27 2.50
CA LEU A 128 15.30 -7.82 2.27
C LEU A 128 14.90 -7.02 3.50
N LEU A 129 14.24 -7.67 4.47
CA LEU A 129 13.85 -7.03 5.73
C LEU A 129 15.06 -6.84 6.66
N PRO A 130 15.11 -5.80 7.48
CA PRO A 130 14.16 -4.67 7.55
C PRO A 130 14.50 -3.52 6.60
N ALA A 131 15.54 -3.66 5.74
CA ALA A 131 16.00 -2.57 4.89
C ALA A 131 14.94 -2.16 3.85
N LYS A 132 14.17 -3.13 3.34
CA LYS A 132 13.09 -2.94 2.37
C LYS A 132 11.82 -3.66 2.81
N TYR A 133 10.67 -3.18 2.34
CA TYR A 133 9.36 -3.81 2.57
C TYR A 133 8.75 -4.22 1.22
N PRO A 134 9.26 -5.32 0.62
CA PRO A 134 8.82 -5.75 -0.70
C PRO A 134 7.40 -6.31 -0.67
N GLY A 135 6.74 -6.27 -1.83
CA GLY A 135 5.41 -6.83 -1.99
C GLY A 135 5.09 -7.12 -3.43
N GLY A 136 4.42 -8.22 -3.67
CA GLY A 136 3.99 -8.64 -5.00
C GLY A 136 2.53 -9.06 -5.04
N VAL A 137 1.97 -9.04 -6.23
CA VAL A 137 0.65 -9.57 -6.54
C VAL A 137 0.71 -10.42 -7.80
N ARG A 138 -0.06 -11.49 -7.82
CA ARG A 138 -0.36 -12.28 -9.02
C ARG A 138 -1.88 -12.37 -9.17
N PHE A 139 -2.39 -11.84 -10.25
CA PHE A 139 -3.78 -12.01 -10.65
C PHE A 139 -3.92 -13.19 -11.60
N LYS A 140 -4.85 -14.10 -11.31
CA LYS A 140 -5.39 -15.04 -12.28
C LYS A 140 -6.65 -14.42 -12.86
N MET A 141 -6.68 -14.27 -14.18
CA MET A 141 -7.80 -13.68 -14.91
C MET A 141 -8.79 -14.77 -15.33
N LYS A 142 -10.07 -14.43 -15.46
CA LYS A 142 -11.13 -15.36 -15.90
C LYS A 142 -10.90 -15.95 -17.29
N ASP A 143 -10.13 -15.27 -18.14
CA ASP A 143 -9.74 -15.75 -19.48
C ASP A 143 -8.50 -16.67 -19.46
N GLY A 144 -7.98 -17.00 -18.27
CA GLY A 144 -6.82 -17.88 -18.07
C GLY A 144 -5.47 -17.15 -18.08
N ARG A 145 -5.39 -15.87 -18.45
CA ARG A 145 -4.15 -15.09 -18.34
C ARG A 145 -3.72 -14.94 -16.88
N SER A 146 -2.41 -14.82 -16.68
CA SER A 146 -1.82 -14.43 -15.39
C SER A 146 -1.07 -13.12 -15.55
N VAL A 147 -1.32 -12.17 -14.63
CA VAL A 147 -0.60 -10.88 -14.54
C VAL A 147 0.02 -10.78 -13.18
N ALA A 148 1.33 -10.53 -13.13
CA ALA A 148 2.06 -10.43 -11.86
C ALA A 148 3.00 -9.23 -11.84
N ARG A 149 3.20 -8.68 -10.64
CA ARG A 149 4.17 -7.62 -10.37
C ARG A 149 4.72 -7.78 -8.96
N THR A 150 6.04 -7.63 -8.81
CA THR A 150 6.70 -7.56 -7.50
C THR A 150 7.52 -6.28 -7.45
N LEU A 151 7.41 -5.56 -6.34
CA LEU A 151 8.14 -4.32 -6.08
C LEU A 151 8.95 -4.44 -4.79
N PHE A 152 10.14 -3.91 -4.80
CA PHE A 152 11.06 -3.92 -3.66
C PHE A 152 10.91 -2.68 -2.78
N ASP A 153 10.49 -1.57 -3.40
CA ASP A 153 10.26 -0.29 -2.75
C ASP A 153 8.93 0.30 -3.23
N SER A 154 8.20 0.93 -2.32
CA SER A 154 6.94 1.59 -2.65
C SER A 154 7.14 3.06 -2.96
N VAL A 155 6.19 3.66 -3.66
CA VAL A 155 6.14 5.10 -3.89
C VAL A 155 6.14 5.86 -2.55
N GLY A 156 6.92 6.92 -2.48
CA GLY A 156 7.14 7.74 -1.28
C GLY A 156 8.37 7.35 -0.47
N THR A 157 9.16 6.34 -0.88
CA THR A 157 10.49 6.04 -0.32
C THR A 157 11.56 6.90 -0.99
N PRO A 158 12.78 6.99 -0.41
CA PRO A 158 13.91 7.62 -1.09
C PRO A 158 14.22 7.04 -2.47
N GLU A 159 14.03 5.72 -2.65
CA GLU A 159 14.24 5.02 -3.92
C GLU A 159 13.16 5.29 -4.97
N ARG A 160 11.94 5.64 -4.51
CA ARG A 160 10.79 5.97 -5.36
C ARG A 160 10.08 7.21 -4.83
N PRO A 161 10.74 8.39 -4.84
CA PRO A 161 10.22 9.59 -4.19
C PRO A 161 8.95 10.10 -4.85
N LEU A 162 8.11 10.76 -4.06
CA LEU A 162 7.02 11.59 -4.59
C LEU A 162 7.60 12.92 -5.06
N ASP A 163 7.19 13.33 -6.24
CA ASP A 163 7.40 14.69 -6.70
C ASP A 163 6.42 15.67 -6.01
N ARG A 164 6.60 16.97 -6.30
CA ARG A 164 5.72 18.03 -5.77
C ARG A 164 4.24 17.77 -6.11
N ASN A 165 3.95 17.26 -7.31
CA ASN A 165 2.58 17.00 -7.75
C ASN A 165 1.96 15.82 -6.97
N GLY A 166 2.74 14.78 -6.69
CA GLY A 166 2.30 13.65 -5.85
C GLY A 166 1.98 14.08 -4.42
N ILE A 167 2.81 14.95 -3.83
CA ILE A 167 2.56 15.52 -2.49
C ILE A 167 1.32 16.41 -2.50
N ALA A 168 1.19 17.29 -3.49
CA ALA A 168 0.02 18.15 -3.67
C ALA A 168 -1.26 17.35 -3.89
N GLY A 169 -1.20 16.27 -4.68
CA GLY A 169 -2.31 15.34 -4.88
C GLY A 169 -2.76 14.70 -3.58
N LYS A 170 -1.83 14.22 -2.76
CA LYS A 170 -2.13 13.69 -1.43
C LYS A 170 -2.79 14.75 -0.54
N PHE A 171 -2.27 15.98 -0.52
CA PHE A 171 -2.86 17.07 0.25
C PHE A 171 -4.31 17.33 -0.18
N ARG A 172 -4.58 17.43 -1.49
CA ARG A 172 -5.94 17.62 -2.02
C ARG A 172 -6.89 16.49 -1.58
N THR A 173 -6.45 15.22 -1.69
CA THR A 173 -7.25 14.07 -1.25
C THR A 173 -7.61 14.16 0.23
N LEU A 174 -6.65 14.50 1.09
CA LEU A 174 -6.85 14.55 2.55
C LEU A 174 -7.72 15.73 2.99
N THR A 175 -7.73 16.83 2.23
CA THR A 175 -8.50 18.04 2.55
C THR A 175 -9.84 18.13 1.83
N THR A 176 -10.16 17.16 0.96
CA THR A 176 -11.46 17.08 0.28
C THR A 176 -12.60 17.06 1.29
N GLY A 177 -13.55 17.98 1.14
CA GLY A 177 -14.69 18.17 2.05
C GLY A 177 -14.41 19.07 3.26
N ASN A 178 -13.15 19.40 3.54
CA ASN A 178 -12.76 20.32 4.62
C ASN A 178 -12.24 21.67 4.12
N ALA A 179 -11.73 21.72 2.89
CA ALA A 179 -11.28 22.94 2.23
C ALA A 179 -11.80 22.97 0.79
N ASP A 180 -12.22 24.15 0.31
CA ASP A 180 -12.54 24.35 -1.09
C ASP A 180 -11.26 24.37 -1.96
N THR A 181 -11.43 24.14 -3.26
CA THR A 181 -10.31 24.07 -4.22
C THR A 181 -9.48 25.36 -4.23
N GLY A 182 -10.13 26.54 -4.08
CA GLY A 182 -9.43 27.81 -4.07
C GLY A 182 -8.48 27.95 -2.86
N LEU A 183 -8.90 27.45 -1.69
CA LEU A 183 -8.06 27.43 -0.51
C LEU A 183 -6.93 26.40 -0.65
N GLN A 184 -7.21 25.22 -1.21
CA GLN A 184 -6.21 24.20 -1.46
C GLN A 184 -5.07 24.72 -2.36
N GLU A 185 -5.42 25.39 -3.47
CA GLU A 185 -4.45 25.93 -4.42
C GLU A 185 -3.61 27.12 -3.87
N LYS A 186 -4.12 27.83 -2.85
CA LYS A 186 -3.34 28.86 -2.16
C LYS A 186 -2.30 28.31 -1.19
N ILE A 187 -2.48 27.07 -0.73
CA ILE A 187 -1.59 26.41 0.24
C ILE A 187 -0.47 25.65 -0.51
N ILE A 188 -0.74 25.10 -1.69
CA ILE A 188 0.21 24.38 -2.53
C ILE A 188 1.13 25.33 -3.30
#